data_f7e3bfee5e207a2925e1bc32ab474521
#
_entry.id   f7e3bfee5e207a2925e1bc32ab474521
#
_cell.length_a   1.000
_cell.length_b   1.000
_cell.length_c   1.000
_cell.angle_alpha   90.00
_cell.angle_beta   90.00
_cell.angle_gamma   90.00
#
_symmetry.space_group_name_H-M   'P 1'
#
loop_
_entity.id
_entity.type
_entity.pdbx_description
1 polymer ?
#
loop_
_entity_poly.entity_id
_entity_poly.type
_entity_poly.pdbx_seq_one_letter_code
_entity_poly.pdbx_strand_id
1 'polypeptide(L)'
;GQVAPSVVTLLDLIECLGTTPSEFFKETEEEHVVYSEGAFFEKIDEAGNSIQWIVPNAQQNQMEPLLVVVQPKEQLQEDKPHEGEEFGYVISGRIRLHLGDKSYVVKSGESFYFRANRNHFIENTGSRPAKFVWVSTPPTF
;
A
#
# COMPACT_ATOMS: atom_id res chain seq x y z
N GLY A 1 -15.59 5.06 -15.49
CA GLY A 1 -14.37 4.73 -15.99
C GLY A 1 -14.17 5.18 -17.42
N GLN A 2 -12.99 5.54 -17.70
CA GLN A 2 -12.61 5.89 -19.05
C GLN A 2 -12.32 4.62 -19.85
N VAL A 3 -12.79 4.63 -21.08
CA VAL A 3 -12.44 3.59 -22.02
C VAL A 3 -10.99 3.83 -22.45
N ALA A 4 -10.08 2.95 -22.08
CA ALA A 4 -8.72 3.01 -22.58
C ALA A 4 -8.71 2.76 -24.09
N PRO A 5 -7.87 3.46 -24.87
CA PRO A 5 -7.71 3.14 -26.27
C PRO A 5 -7.31 1.66 -26.43
N SER A 6 -7.80 1.02 -27.47
CA SER A 6 -7.37 -0.35 -27.76
C SER A 6 -5.87 -0.36 -28.04
N VAL A 7 -5.22 -1.51 -27.84
CA VAL A 7 -3.79 -1.65 -28.14
C VAL A 7 -3.49 -1.32 -29.60
N VAL A 8 -4.39 -1.70 -30.52
CA VAL A 8 -4.25 -1.38 -31.94
C VAL A 8 -4.26 0.12 -32.17
N THR A 9 -5.20 0.86 -31.55
CA THR A 9 -5.26 2.31 -31.66
C THR A 9 -4.00 2.97 -31.09
N LEU A 10 -3.48 2.48 -29.99
CA LEU A 10 -2.25 2.99 -29.39
C LEU A 10 -1.04 2.78 -30.30
N LEU A 11 -0.91 1.61 -30.91
CA LEU A 11 0.17 1.31 -31.84
C LEU A 11 0.10 2.20 -33.08
N ASP A 12 -1.10 2.44 -33.62
CA ASP A 12 -1.31 3.35 -34.74
C ASP A 12 -0.88 4.77 -34.39
N LEU A 13 -1.19 5.22 -33.19
CA LEU A 13 -0.79 6.54 -32.70
C LEU A 13 0.72 6.66 -32.60
N ILE A 14 1.41 5.64 -32.11
CA ILE A 14 2.86 5.60 -32.00
C ILE A 14 3.50 5.70 -33.38
N GLU A 15 3.00 4.98 -34.35
CA GLU A 15 3.50 5.07 -35.75
C GLU A 15 3.32 6.48 -36.30
N CYS A 16 2.19 7.12 -36.05
CA CYS A 16 1.93 8.50 -36.47
C CYS A 16 2.92 9.50 -35.87
N LEU A 17 3.45 9.22 -34.68
CA LEU A 17 4.45 10.06 -34.03
C LEU A 17 5.87 9.81 -34.51
N GLY A 18 6.06 8.88 -35.46
CA GLY A 18 7.36 8.61 -36.05
C GLY A 18 8.32 7.84 -35.15
N THR A 19 7.78 7.11 -34.17
CA THR A 19 8.58 6.27 -33.29
C THR A 19 8.16 4.80 -33.40
N THR A 20 8.96 3.88 -32.93
CA THR A 20 8.60 2.47 -32.85
C THR A 20 7.87 2.19 -31.56
N PRO A 21 6.99 1.15 -31.49
CA PRO A 21 6.36 0.75 -30.24
C PRO A 21 7.37 0.50 -29.11
N SER A 22 8.48 -0.15 -29.43
CA SER A 22 9.53 -0.44 -28.45
C SER A 22 10.16 0.83 -27.88
N GLU A 23 10.47 1.80 -28.71
CA GLU A 23 11.04 3.08 -28.27
C GLU A 23 10.04 3.90 -27.45
N PHE A 24 8.79 3.92 -27.90
CA PHE A 24 7.72 4.63 -27.19
C PHE A 24 7.53 4.07 -25.78
N PHE A 25 7.39 2.77 -25.64
CA PHE A 25 7.19 2.14 -24.33
C PHE A 25 8.42 2.27 -23.46
N LYS A 26 9.61 2.27 -24.03
CA LYS A 26 10.84 2.49 -23.29
C LYS A 26 10.91 3.90 -22.71
N GLU A 27 10.47 4.91 -23.46
CA GLU A 27 10.42 6.29 -23.01
C GLU A 27 9.33 6.50 -21.95
N THR A 28 8.15 5.86 -22.13
CA THR A 28 7.03 5.99 -21.18
C THR A 28 7.20 5.11 -19.96
N GLU A 29 8.05 4.08 -20.02
CA GLU A 29 8.41 3.24 -18.89
C GLU A 29 9.63 3.76 -18.14
N GLU A 30 9.99 5.03 -18.35
CA GLU A 30 11.02 5.65 -17.56
C GLU A 30 10.72 5.43 -16.08
N GLU A 31 11.71 4.95 -15.34
CA GLU A 31 11.54 4.59 -13.95
C GLU A 31 11.02 5.77 -13.13
N HIS A 32 9.83 5.61 -12.56
CA HIS A 32 9.27 6.58 -11.65
C HIS A 32 9.78 6.25 -10.25
N VAL A 33 10.54 7.15 -9.65
CA VAL A 33 11.24 6.89 -8.39
C VAL A 33 10.63 7.66 -7.23
N VAL A 34 10.18 8.90 -7.47
CA VAL A 34 9.66 9.78 -6.42
C VAL A 34 8.17 9.99 -6.60
N TYR A 35 7.41 9.80 -5.52
CA TYR A 35 5.96 10.00 -5.49
C TYR A 35 5.63 11.04 -4.43
N SER A 36 4.77 11.99 -4.75
CA SER A 36 4.29 13.03 -3.82
C SER A 36 2.82 12.80 -3.48
N GLU A 37 2.32 13.51 -2.50
CA GLU A 37 0.94 13.37 -2.02
C GLU A 37 -0.11 13.39 -3.15
N GLY A 38 0.07 14.22 -4.16
CA GLY A 38 -0.87 14.29 -5.29
C GLY A 38 -0.98 13.01 -6.10
N ALA A 39 0.02 12.13 -6.01
CA ALA A 39 0.01 10.83 -6.70
C ALA A 39 -0.52 9.70 -5.81
N PHE A 40 -0.71 9.92 -4.52
CA PHE A 40 -1.15 8.89 -3.60
C PHE A 40 -2.62 8.55 -3.82
N PHE A 41 -2.95 7.28 -3.72
CA PHE A 41 -4.33 6.82 -3.69
C PHE A 41 -4.75 6.62 -2.24
N GLU A 42 -5.89 7.18 -1.84
CA GLU A 42 -6.38 7.05 -0.47
C GLU A 42 -7.74 6.39 -0.44
N LYS A 43 -7.92 5.51 0.53
CA LYS A 43 -9.20 4.91 0.87
C LYS A 43 -9.49 5.20 2.34
N ILE A 44 -10.67 5.75 2.63
CA ILE A 44 -11.13 6.00 3.99
C ILE A 44 -12.33 5.08 4.23
N ASP A 45 -12.28 4.31 5.33
CA ASP A 45 -13.38 3.41 5.67
C ASP A 45 -14.47 4.14 6.47
N GLU A 46 -15.54 3.43 6.85
CA GLU A 46 -16.66 4.00 7.58
C GLU A 46 -16.26 4.51 8.98
N ALA A 47 -15.26 3.91 9.58
CA ALA A 47 -14.76 4.31 10.89
C ALA A 47 -13.81 5.51 10.81
N GLY A 48 -13.46 5.97 9.61
CA GLY A 48 -12.55 7.07 9.40
C GLY A 48 -11.08 6.67 9.34
N ASN A 49 -10.77 5.38 9.31
CA ASN A 49 -9.41 4.91 9.12
C ASN A 49 -8.96 5.19 7.70
N SER A 50 -7.72 5.63 7.53
CA SER A 50 -7.16 5.99 6.23
C SER A 50 -6.07 5.02 5.83
N ILE A 51 -6.13 4.57 4.59
CA ILE A 51 -5.06 3.78 3.97
C ILE A 51 -4.64 4.54 2.71
N GLN A 52 -3.38 4.92 2.65
CA GLN A 52 -2.81 5.58 1.47
C GLN A 52 -1.79 4.67 0.79
N TRP A 53 -1.98 4.47 -0.50
CA TRP A 53 -0.98 3.81 -1.36
C TRP A 53 0.03 4.86 -1.77
N ILE A 54 1.17 4.88 -1.10
CA ILE A 54 2.21 5.90 -1.33
C ILE A 54 3.14 5.54 -2.47
N VAL A 55 3.03 4.33 -3.00
CA VAL A 55 3.62 3.91 -4.27
C VAL A 55 2.50 3.34 -5.12
N PRO A 56 1.82 4.18 -5.92
CA PRO A 56 0.75 3.71 -6.80
C PRO A 56 1.27 2.65 -7.77
N ASN A 57 0.42 1.69 -8.14
CA ASN A 57 0.76 0.56 -9.03
C ASN A 57 1.77 -0.42 -8.42
N ALA A 58 1.80 -0.51 -7.09
CA ALA A 58 2.72 -1.40 -6.39
C ALA A 58 2.50 -2.88 -6.72
N GLN A 59 1.34 -3.27 -7.29
CA GLN A 59 1.09 -4.65 -7.71
C GLN A 59 2.13 -5.17 -8.70
N GLN A 60 2.80 -4.28 -9.42
CA GLN A 60 3.87 -4.64 -10.35
C GLN A 60 5.23 -4.72 -9.68
N ASN A 61 5.31 -4.34 -8.40
CA ASN A 61 6.54 -4.33 -7.63
C ASN A 61 6.58 -5.52 -6.67
N GLN A 62 7.72 -5.71 -6.03
CA GLN A 62 7.90 -6.79 -5.05
C GLN A 62 7.33 -6.43 -3.68
N MET A 63 7.15 -5.16 -3.39
CA MET A 63 6.61 -4.70 -2.12
C MET A 63 5.57 -3.61 -2.34
N GLU A 64 4.65 -3.51 -1.39
CA GLU A 64 3.57 -2.53 -1.41
C GLU A 64 3.60 -1.72 -0.12
N PRO A 65 4.17 -0.50 -0.15
CA PRO A 65 4.18 0.38 1.02
C PRO A 65 2.86 1.13 1.15
N LEU A 66 2.37 1.21 2.37
CA LEU A 66 1.17 1.97 2.73
C LEU A 66 1.51 2.96 3.84
N LEU A 67 0.79 4.08 3.86
CA LEU A 67 0.72 4.97 5.00
C LEU A 67 -0.68 4.87 5.59
N VAL A 68 -0.78 4.48 6.86
CA VAL A 68 -2.05 4.13 7.48
C VAL A 68 -2.29 4.98 8.72
N VAL A 69 -3.54 5.41 8.89
CA VAL A 69 -4.01 6.07 10.10
C VAL A 69 -5.21 5.29 10.63
N VAL A 70 -5.09 4.76 11.86
CA VAL A 70 -6.18 4.08 12.54
C VAL A 70 -6.73 4.99 13.62
N GLN A 71 -8.03 5.23 13.59
CA GLN A 71 -8.71 6.09 14.55
C GLN A 71 -8.74 5.47 15.95
N PRO A 72 -8.87 6.29 17.01
CA PRO A 72 -8.93 5.77 18.37
C PRO A 72 -10.03 4.72 18.53
N LYS A 73 -9.71 3.60 19.19
CA LYS A 73 -10.62 2.50 19.49
C LYS A 73 -11.14 1.77 18.27
N GLU A 74 -10.54 1.98 17.11
CA GLU A 74 -10.91 1.31 15.87
C GLU A 74 -9.86 0.29 15.46
N GLN A 75 -10.22 -0.56 14.52
CA GLN A 75 -9.33 -1.58 13.97
C GLN A 75 -9.48 -1.68 12.47
N LEU A 76 -8.46 -2.22 11.84
CA LEU A 76 -8.50 -2.57 10.43
C LEU A 76 -9.07 -3.99 10.27
N GLN A 77 -9.46 -4.31 9.05
CA GLN A 77 -9.99 -5.63 8.72
C GLN A 77 -8.95 -6.70 9.02
N GLU A 78 -9.40 -7.82 9.57
CA GLU A 78 -8.54 -8.98 9.80
C GLU A 78 -8.17 -9.64 8.47
N ASP A 79 -6.88 -9.89 8.28
CA ASP A 79 -6.36 -10.57 7.12
C ASP A 79 -6.16 -12.06 7.42
N LYS A 80 -6.55 -12.87 6.44
CA LYS A 80 -6.29 -14.31 6.50
C LYS A 80 -4.82 -14.61 6.22
N PRO A 81 -4.33 -15.79 6.62
CA PRO A 81 -2.96 -16.17 6.27
C PRO A 81 -2.72 -16.10 4.76
N HIS A 82 -1.57 -15.58 4.38
CA HIS A 82 -1.14 -15.53 3.00
C HIS A 82 0.38 -15.68 2.94
N GLU A 83 0.89 -15.92 1.74
CA GLU A 83 2.33 -15.99 1.53
C GLU A 83 2.94 -14.61 1.67
N GLY A 84 4.15 -14.54 2.23
CA GLY A 84 4.92 -13.33 2.29
C GLY A 84 5.19 -12.83 3.69
N GLU A 85 5.69 -11.63 3.74
CA GLU A 85 6.12 -10.98 4.97
C GLU A 85 5.61 -9.55 5.00
N GLU A 86 5.49 -8.99 6.21
CA GLU A 86 5.04 -7.64 6.42
C GLU A 86 5.93 -6.92 7.42
N PHE A 87 6.16 -5.65 7.15
CA PHE A 87 6.95 -4.75 7.97
C PHE A 87 6.15 -3.50 8.26
N GLY A 88 6.33 -2.92 9.44
CA GLY A 88 5.75 -1.61 9.74
C GLY A 88 6.62 -0.79 10.68
N TYR A 89 6.39 0.51 10.65
CA TYR A 89 7.05 1.47 11.53
C TYR A 89 6.02 2.48 12.01
N VAL A 90 5.89 2.61 13.34
CA VAL A 90 4.90 3.53 13.93
C VAL A 90 5.51 4.92 14.04
N ILE A 91 4.87 5.88 13.36
CA ILE A 91 5.29 7.28 13.33
C ILE A 91 4.74 8.02 14.55
N SER A 92 3.46 7.84 14.85
CA SER A 92 2.81 8.50 15.98
C SER A 92 1.69 7.63 16.54
N GLY A 93 1.38 7.81 17.81
CA GLY A 93 0.43 6.97 18.51
C GLY A 93 1.00 5.60 18.83
N ARG A 94 0.12 4.62 18.98
CA ARG A 94 0.51 3.24 19.22
C ARG A 94 -0.55 2.32 18.63
N ILE A 95 -0.13 1.12 18.26
CA ILE A 95 -1.02 0.10 17.74
C ILE A 95 -0.88 -1.19 18.52
N ARG A 96 -1.87 -2.05 18.41
CA ARG A 96 -1.80 -3.43 18.86
C ARG A 96 -1.86 -4.32 17.64
N LEU A 97 -0.78 -5.05 17.41
CA LEU A 97 -0.68 -6.01 16.31
C LEU A 97 -1.10 -7.37 16.83
N HIS A 98 -2.12 -7.95 16.19
CA HIS A 98 -2.60 -9.29 16.50
C HIS A 98 -2.06 -10.27 15.47
N LEU A 99 -1.39 -11.32 15.95
CA LEU A 99 -0.84 -12.39 15.12
C LEU A 99 -1.33 -13.72 15.68
N GLY A 100 -2.36 -14.30 15.04
CA GLY A 100 -2.99 -15.50 15.56
C GLY A 100 -3.60 -15.24 16.93
N ASP A 101 -3.16 -15.99 17.94
CA ASP A 101 -3.62 -15.86 19.32
C ASP A 101 -2.76 -14.94 20.18
N LYS A 102 -1.74 -14.33 19.60
CA LYS A 102 -0.83 -13.41 20.29
C LYS A 102 -1.05 -11.97 19.87
N SER A 103 -0.73 -11.04 20.74
CA SER A 103 -0.78 -9.62 20.41
C SER A 103 0.41 -8.88 20.97
N TYR A 104 0.77 -7.78 20.29
CA TYR A 104 1.96 -6.99 20.61
C TYR A 104 1.61 -5.51 20.50
N VAL A 105 1.99 -4.74 21.51
CA VAL A 105 1.88 -3.29 21.47
C VAL A 105 3.11 -2.74 20.75
N VAL A 106 2.90 -1.92 19.73
CA VAL A 106 3.96 -1.24 19.01
C VAL A 106 3.76 0.26 19.19
N LYS A 107 4.75 0.90 19.78
CA LYS A 107 4.69 2.34 20.13
C LYS A 107 5.37 3.18 19.07
N SER A 108 5.13 4.48 19.14
CA SER A 108 5.83 5.46 18.28
C SER A 108 7.34 5.24 18.32
N GLY A 109 7.97 5.18 17.15
CA GLY A 109 9.40 4.92 17.01
C GLY A 109 9.78 3.45 16.98
N GLU A 110 8.81 2.55 17.15
CA GLU A 110 9.05 1.11 17.10
C GLU A 110 8.58 0.52 15.79
N SER A 111 9.17 -0.60 15.40
CA SER A 111 8.83 -1.32 14.19
C SER A 111 8.30 -2.71 14.50
N PHE A 112 7.62 -3.31 13.52
CA PHE A 112 7.21 -4.71 13.58
C PHE A 112 7.56 -5.41 12.27
N TYR A 113 7.74 -6.72 12.37
CA TYR A 113 8.02 -7.57 11.22
C TYR A 113 7.48 -8.96 11.50
N PHE A 114 6.77 -9.55 10.55
CA PHE A 114 6.23 -10.90 10.73
C PHE A 114 6.01 -11.59 9.39
N ARG A 115 5.95 -12.92 9.45
CA ARG A 115 5.49 -13.72 8.33
C ARG A 115 3.97 -13.80 8.39
N ALA A 116 3.33 -13.59 7.25
CA ALA A 116 1.88 -13.53 7.16
C ALA A 116 1.21 -14.92 7.12
N ASN A 117 1.73 -15.88 7.86
CA ASN A 117 1.29 -17.28 7.84
C ASN A 117 0.20 -17.58 8.89
N ARG A 118 -0.38 -16.56 9.49
CA ARG A 118 -1.50 -16.67 10.46
C ARG A 118 -2.40 -15.46 10.29
N ASN A 119 -3.62 -15.55 10.84
CA ASN A 119 -4.52 -14.42 10.82
C ASN A 119 -3.87 -13.23 11.53
N HIS A 120 -4.05 -12.04 10.98
CA HIS A 120 -3.45 -10.85 11.56
C HIS A 120 -4.31 -9.63 11.30
N PHE A 121 -4.28 -8.70 12.25
CA PHE A 121 -4.90 -7.40 12.09
C PHE A 121 -4.28 -6.40 13.06
N ILE A 122 -4.54 -5.13 12.80
CA ILE A 122 -4.01 -4.01 13.57
C ILE A 122 -5.18 -3.24 14.16
N GLU A 123 -5.10 -2.94 15.46
CA GLU A 123 -6.07 -2.08 16.13
C GLU A 123 -5.37 -0.95 16.88
N ASN A 124 -6.11 0.10 17.12
CA ASN A 124 -5.69 1.22 17.95
C ASN A 124 -6.51 1.21 19.24
N THR A 125 -5.91 0.79 20.35
CA THR A 125 -6.56 0.78 21.65
C THR A 125 -6.40 2.09 22.42
N GLY A 126 -5.67 3.04 21.84
CA GLY A 126 -5.39 4.33 22.46
C GLY A 126 -6.50 5.34 22.30
N SER A 127 -6.22 6.56 22.75
CA SER A 127 -7.15 7.69 22.69
C SER A 127 -6.78 8.71 21.59
N ARG A 128 -5.72 8.45 20.83
CA ARG A 128 -5.23 9.30 19.75
C ARG A 128 -5.14 8.48 18.47
N PRO A 129 -5.26 9.11 17.29
CA PRO A 129 -5.00 8.40 16.04
C PRO A 129 -3.58 7.82 16.02
N ALA A 130 -3.44 6.67 15.43
CA ALA A 130 -2.13 6.02 15.23
C ALA A 130 -1.77 6.08 13.75
N LYS A 131 -0.54 6.52 13.46
CA LYS A 131 -0.04 6.64 12.10
C LYS A 131 1.20 5.77 11.94
N PHE A 132 1.22 4.96 10.90
CA PHE A 132 2.33 4.06 10.66
C PHE A 132 2.50 3.76 9.18
N VAL A 133 3.74 3.42 8.82
CA VAL A 133 4.07 2.87 7.51
C VAL A 133 3.92 1.36 7.58
N TRP A 134 3.31 0.76 6.56
CA TRP A 134 3.07 -0.68 6.50
C TRP A 134 3.45 -1.20 5.12
N VAL A 135 4.36 -2.17 5.08
CA VAL A 135 4.88 -2.72 3.82
C VAL A 135 4.58 -4.22 3.77
N SER A 136 3.99 -4.65 2.69
CA SER A 136 3.73 -6.06 2.42
C SER A 136 4.55 -6.55 1.22
N THR A 137 5.11 -7.74 1.29
CA THR A 137 5.79 -8.41 0.19
C THR A 137 5.30 -9.87 0.11
N PRO A 138 4.74 -10.33 -1.02
CA PRO A 138 4.33 -9.54 -2.19
C PRO A 138 3.15 -8.62 -1.89
N PRO A 139 2.77 -7.75 -2.82
CA PRO A 139 1.61 -6.89 -2.63
C PRO A 139 0.34 -7.70 -2.36
N THR A 140 -0.40 -7.32 -1.30
CA THR A 140 -1.62 -8.02 -0.86
C THR A 140 -2.79 -7.08 -0.60
N PHE A 141 -2.54 -5.81 -0.65
CA PHE A 141 -3.56 -4.81 -0.34
C PHE A 141 -4.33 -4.33 -1.56
#